data_f04271b7e9a26f7bbf4690527b4cda21
#
_entry.id   f04271b7e9a26f7bbf4690527b4cda21
#
_cell.length_a   1.000
_cell.length_b   1.000
_cell.length_c   1.000
_cell.angle_alpha   90.00
_cell.angle_beta   90.00
_cell.angle_gamma   90.00
#
_symmetry.space_group_name_H-M   'P 1'
#
loop_
_entity.id
_entity.type
_entity.pdbx_description
1 polymer ?
#
loop_
_entity_poly.entity_id
_entity_poly.type
_entity_poly.pdbx_seq_one_letter_code
_entity_poly.pdbx_strand_id
1 'polypeptide(L)'
;MYKHIIILLALINVSCVQQTNLVHTEPFYQGIKQISLLDNKGKKLSIGSISFSTQDETIHYKIKLEHKLFKDYFLSMKEMKCIEGPELWCHLAYPYNNPRNITKTDFSWLSHDLLFMYKKHSEFGANFYNGIYYDFKLASGNLIGTAMALDLNLLAAPPEDETKQPITIHDIDEIELTNRWLPQIEIK
;
A
#
# COMPACT_ATOMS: atom_id res chain seq x y z
N MET A 1 25.12 82.81 -25.57
CA MET A 1 25.68 81.44 -25.62
C MET A 1 25.02 80.58 -24.58
N TYR A 2 23.98 79.82 -24.93
CA TYR A 2 23.25 78.92 -24.02
C TYR A 2 23.77 77.47 -24.25
N LYS A 3 24.34 76.85 -23.20
CA LYS A 3 24.72 75.45 -23.21
C LYS A 3 23.56 74.60 -22.77
N HIS A 4 23.01 73.81 -23.64
CA HIS A 4 21.98 72.81 -23.31
C HIS A 4 22.68 71.60 -22.67
N ILE A 5 22.36 71.32 -21.41
CA ILE A 5 22.76 70.05 -20.73
C ILE A 5 21.63 69.07 -21.01
N ILE A 6 21.91 68.01 -21.77
CA ILE A 6 21.01 66.85 -21.97
C ILE A 6 21.25 65.86 -20.83
N ILE A 7 20.29 65.76 -19.93
CA ILE A 7 20.33 64.70 -18.90
C ILE A 7 19.70 63.43 -19.48
N LEU A 8 20.56 62.42 -19.67
CA LEU A 8 20.15 61.11 -20.14
C LEU A 8 19.64 60.30 -18.92
N LEU A 9 18.32 60.14 -18.78
CA LEU A 9 17.70 59.27 -17.78
C LEU A 9 17.83 57.81 -18.24
N ALA A 10 18.70 57.03 -17.61
CA ALA A 10 18.79 55.60 -17.78
C ALA A 10 17.68 54.93 -16.97
N LEU A 11 16.66 54.38 -17.64
CA LEU A 11 15.66 53.54 -17.05
C LEU A 11 16.22 52.17 -16.77
N ILE A 12 16.52 51.88 -15.51
CA ILE A 12 16.92 50.52 -15.07
C ILE A 12 15.65 49.68 -14.91
N ASN A 13 15.37 48.80 -15.87
CA ASN A 13 14.32 47.76 -15.76
C ASN A 13 14.82 46.71 -14.79
N VAL A 14 14.39 46.75 -13.55
CA VAL A 14 14.56 45.62 -12.60
C VAL A 14 13.53 44.56 -12.95
N SER A 15 13.91 43.58 -13.75
CA SER A 15 13.11 42.38 -13.96
C SER A 15 13.16 41.53 -12.71
N CYS A 16 12.06 41.54 -11.94
CA CYS A 16 11.87 40.64 -10.82
C CYS A 16 11.69 39.22 -11.38
N VAL A 17 12.76 38.42 -11.39
CA VAL A 17 12.69 36.97 -11.70
C VAL A 17 12.01 36.32 -10.50
N GLN A 18 10.72 36.01 -10.64
CA GLN A 18 10.03 35.11 -9.72
C GLN A 18 10.67 33.72 -9.85
N GLN A 19 11.51 33.35 -8.92
CA GLN A 19 11.89 31.96 -8.70
C GLN A 19 10.64 31.20 -8.26
N THR A 20 9.96 30.54 -9.20
CA THR A 20 9.01 29.49 -8.88
C THR A 20 9.82 28.35 -8.27
N ASN A 21 9.78 28.23 -6.94
CA ASN A 21 10.23 27.03 -6.26
C ASN A 21 9.30 25.91 -6.74
N LEU A 22 9.75 25.16 -7.76
CA LEU A 22 9.18 23.88 -8.11
C LEU A 22 9.42 22.99 -6.88
N VAL A 23 8.38 22.81 -6.09
CA VAL A 23 8.34 21.76 -5.07
C VAL A 23 8.50 20.45 -5.85
N HIS A 24 9.71 19.93 -5.86
CA HIS A 24 10.03 18.63 -6.44
C HIS A 24 9.42 17.61 -5.48
N THR A 25 8.12 17.36 -5.61
CA THR A 25 7.48 16.23 -4.94
C THR A 25 8.10 14.99 -5.56
N GLU A 26 8.95 14.32 -4.80
CA GLU A 26 9.46 12.99 -5.16
C GLU A 26 8.28 12.15 -5.63
N PRO A 27 8.36 11.52 -6.82
CA PRO A 27 7.26 10.68 -7.27
C PRO A 27 7.01 9.60 -6.22
N PHE A 28 5.76 9.40 -5.81
CA PHE A 28 5.39 8.45 -4.75
C PHE A 28 6.04 7.07 -4.95
N TYR A 29 6.17 6.62 -6.20
CA TYR A 29 6.71 5.30 -6.56
C TYR A 29 8.24 5.24 -6.62
N GLN A 30 8.91 5.97 -5.74
CA GLN A 30 10.38 5.91 -5.59
C GLN A 30 10.77 5.79 -4.12
N GLY A 31 11.89 5.10 -3.88
CA GLY A 31 12.45 4.96 -2.55
C GLY A 31 11.70 4.00 -1.63
N ILE A 32 11.87 4.20 -0.33
CA ILE A 32 11.30 3.32 0.70
C ILE A 32 10.12 4.04 1.35
N LYS A 33 9.01 3.33 1.51
CA LYS A 33 7.79 3.76 2.17
C LYS A 33 7.46 2.83 3.33
N GLN A 34 6.80 3.36 4.34
CA GLN A 34 6.33 2.57 5.48
C GLN A 34 4.96 1.95 5.18
N ILE A 35 4.77 0.70 5.59
CA ILE A 35 3.49 0.01 5.55
C ILE A 35 2.91 0.01 6.96
N SER A 36 1.68 0.49 7.13
CA SER A 36 0.98 0.52 8.40
C SER A 36 -0.44 0.02 8.25
N LEU A 37 -0.88 -0.85 9.15
CA LEU A 37 -2.29 -1.17 9.33
C LEU A 37 -2.93 -0.11 10.24
N LEU A 38 -4.17 0.26 9.95
CA LEU A 38 -4.93 1.22 10.74
C LEU A 38 -6.10 0.52 11.40
N ASP A 39 -6.24 0.72 12.70
CA ASP A 39 -7.43 0.23 13.39
C ASP A 39 -8.65 1.14 13.13
N ASN A 40 -9.81 0.68 13.54
CA ASN A 40 -11.08 1.41 13.40
C ASN A 40 -11.17 2.70 14.23
N LYS A 41 -10.12 3.02 15.02
CA LYS A 41 -9.95 4.27 15.76
C LYS A 41 -8.86 5.16 15.16
N GLY A 42 -8.27 4.74 14.04
CA GLY A 42 -7.19 5.45 13.35
C GLY A 42 -5.80 5.26 13.95
N LYS A 43 -5.64 4.35 14.93
CA LYS A 43 -4.32 4.00 15.46
C LYS A 43 -3.54 3.21 14.42
N LYS A 44 -2.29 3.61 14.16
CA LYS A 44 -1.40 2.97 13.19
C LYS A 44 -0.53 1.89 13.87
N LEU A 45 -0.45 0.74 13.22
CA LEU A 45 0.50 -0.32 13.51
C LEU A 45 1.43 -0.46 12.31
N SER A 46 2.68 -0.06 12.47
CA SER A 46 3.70 -0.25 11.43
C SER A 46 4.03 -1.73 11.30
N ILE A 47 3.83 -2.31 10.14
CA ILE A 47 4.07 -3.74 9.86
C ILE A 47 5.27 -3.99 8.96
N GLY A 48 5.88 -2.95 8.43
CA GLY A 48 7.05 -3.10 7.57
C GLY A 48 7.29 -1.93 6.65
N SER A 49 8.05 -2.19 5.61
CA SER A 49 8.38 -1.21 4.57
C SER A 49 8.23 -1.83 3.18
N ILE A 50 8.06 -0.96 2.20
CA ILE A 50 8.06 -1.29 0.78
C ILE A 50 9.02 -0.35 0.07
N SER A 51 9.84 -0.89 -0.81
CA SER A 51 10.68 -0.11 -1.71
C SER A 51 10.09 -0.15 -3.10
N PHE A 52 10.03 1.01 -3.76
CA PHE A 52 9.60 1.15 -5.14
C PHE A 52 10.78 1.53 -6.03
N SER A 53 10.76 1.01 -7.26
CA SER A 53 11.65 1.42 -8.34
C SER A 53 10.88 1.39 -9.65
N THR A 54 11.08 2.40 -10.50
CA THR A 54 10.42 2.48 -11.81
C THR A 54 11.42 2.18 -12.89
N GLN A 55 11.07 1.26 -13.78
CA GLN A 55 11.81 0.91 -14.98
C GLN A 55 10.83 0.78 -16.14
N ASP A 56 11.07 1.50 -17.26
CA ASP A 56 10.26 1.42 -18.49
C ASP A 56 8.75 1.51 -18.23
N GLU A 57 8.32 2.51 -17.44
CA GLU A 57 6.93 2.75 -17.02
C GLU A 57 6.34 1.69 -16.05
N THR A 58 7.04 0.60 -15.81
CA THR A 58 6.65 -0.42 -14.84
C THR A 58 7.18 -0.06 -13.45
N ILE A 59 6.32 -0.13 -12.45
CA ILE A 59 6.69 0.13 -11.06
C ILE A 59 6.91 -1.21 -10.37
N HIS A 60 8.17 -1.52 -10.07
CA HIS A 60 8.53 -2.70 -9.29
C HIS A 60 8.52 -2.39 -7.81
N TYR A 61 8.18 -3.37 -6.98
CA TYR A 61 8.21 -3.21 -5.53
C TYR A 61 8.83 -4.41 -4.82
N LYS A 62 9.32 -4.17 -3.60
CA LYS A 62 9.78 -5.19 -2.68
C LYS A 62 9.30 -4.88 -1.27
N ILE A 63 8.57 -5.81 -0.66
CA ILE A 63 8.08 -5.71 0.71
C ILE A 63 9.08 -6.32 1.69
N LYS A 64 9.25 -5.67 2.84
CA LYS A 64 9.97 -6.20 4.01
C LYS A 64 9.07 -6.03 5.23
N LEU A 65 8.47 -7.13 5.69
CA LEU A 65 7.66 -7.13 6.90
C LEU A 65 8.53 -7.07 8.16
N GLU A 66 8.05 -6.38 9.19
CA GLU A 66 8.68 -6.27 10.51
C GLU A 66 8.22 -7.43 11.40
N HIS A 67 9.00 -8.48 11.44
CA HIS A 67 8.66 -9.73 12.15
C HIS A 67 8.43 -9.58 13.65
N LYS A 68 8.92 -8.52 14.29
CA LYS A 68 8.77 -8.31 15.75
C LYS A 68 7.32 -8.13 16.19
N LEU A 69 6.45 -7.66 15.29
CA LEU A 69 5.03 -7.47 15.58
C LEU A 69 4.21 -8.74 15.41
N PHE A 70 4.74 -9.70 14.68
CA PHE A 70 4.06 -10.94 14.37
C PHE A 70 4.51 -12.03 15.31
N LYS A 71 3.55 -12.74 15.88
CA LYS A 71 3.78 -13.95 16.67
C LYS A 71 3.42 -15.18 15.82
N ASP A 72 4.06 -16.28 16.13
CA ASP A 72 3.81 -17.56 15.49
C ASP A 72 2.59 -18.23 16.11
N TYR A 73 1.63 -18.56 15.26
CA TYR A 73 0.44 -19.31 15.61
C TYR A 73 0.36 -20.56 14.76
N PHE A 74 0.23 -21.71 15.40
CA PHE A 74 -0.01 -22.96 14.72
C PHE A 74 -1.51 -23.15 14.51
N LEU A 75 -1.99 -22.81 13.32
CA LEU A 75 -3.39 -22.86 12.96
C LEU A 75 -3.59 -23.91 11.87
N SER A 76 -4.46 -24.91 12.13
CA SER A 76 -4.84 -25.94 11.15
C SER A 76 -3.63 -26.60 10.45
N MET A 77 -2.67 -27.07 11.25
CA MET A 77 -1.40 -27.72 10.78
C MET A 77 -0.46 -26.80 10.00
N LYS A 78 -0.66 -25.49 10.02
CA LYS A 78 0.21 -24.50 9.42
C LYS A 78 0.60 -23.42 10.42
N GLU A 79 1.88 -23.07 10.44
CA GLU A 79 2.37 -21.91 11.15
C GLU A 79 2.01 -20.64 10.38
N MET A 80 1.42 -19.68 11.07
CA MET A 80 1.04 -18.37 10.53
C MET A 80 1.61 -17.26 11.39
N LYS A 81 2.03 -16.19 10.77
CA LYS A 81 2.49 -14.95 11.41
C LYS A 81 1.30 -14.04 11.68
N CYS A 82 0.92 -13.86 12.95
CA CYS A 82 -0.25 -13.08 13.31
C CYS A 82 0.08 -11.92 14.24
N ILE A 83 -0.65 -10.82 14.08
CA ILE A 83 -0.69 -9.69 15.02
C ILE A 83 -1.83 -9.93 16.00
N GLU A 84 -1.56 -9.75 17.28
CA GLU A 84 -2.56 -9.90 18.35
C GLU A 84 -3.22 -8.56 18.69
N GLY A 85 -4.53 -8.58 18.81
CA GLY A 85 -5.35 -7.47 19.23
C GLY A 85 -6.76 -7.95 19.59
N PRO A 86 -7.81 -7.16 19.37
CA PRO A 86 -9.20 -7.62 19.50
C PRO A 86 -9.53 -8.86 18.64
N GLU A 87 -8.86 -8.98 17.52
CA GLU A 87 -8.84 -10.16 16.64
C GLU A 87 -7.39 -10.60 16.43
N LEU A 88 -7.17 -11.85 16.04
CA LEU A 88 -5.91 -12.26 15.44
C LEU A 88 -5.94 -11.86 13.97
N TRP A 89 -4.89 -11.19 13.50
CA TRP A 89 -4.76 -10.73 12.12
C TRP A 89 -3.50 -11.36 11.51
N CYS A 90 -3.71 -12.42 10.73
CA CYS A 90 -2.64 -13.30 10.27
C CYS A 90 -2.27 -13.00 8.83
N HIS A 91 -1.02 -12.68 8.56
CA HIS A 91 -0.51 -12.48 7.22
C HIS A 91 -0.45 -13.82 6.47
N LEU A 92 -0.99 -13.84 5.27
CA LEU A 92 -0.91 -14.96 4.35
C LEU A 92 -0.02 -14.57 3.17
N ALA A 93 1.21 -15.03 3.16
CA ALA A 93 2.07 -14.83 1.99
C ALA A 93 1.44 -15.51 0.77
N TYR A 94 1.32 -14.77 -0.34
CA TYR A 94 0.85 -15.33 -1.61
C TYR A 94 1.76 -16.50 -2.01
N PRO A 95 1.21 -17.71 -2.21
CA PRO A 95 2.04 -18.92 -2.31
C PRO A 95 2.61 -19.19 -3.69
N TYR A 96 2.19 -18.43 -4.70
CA TYR A 96 2.58 -18.67 -6.10
C TYR A 96 3.45 -17.54 -6.64
N ASN A 97 3.77 -17.59 -7.93
CA ASN A 97 4.59 -16.59 -8.58
C ASN A 97 3.88 -15.22 -8.58
N ASN A 98 4.59 -14.18 -8.14
CA ASN A 98 4.12 -12.80 -8.15
C ASN A 98 5.21 -11.95 -8.83
N PRO A 99 4.92 -11.29 -9.96
CA PRO A 99 5.90 -10.46 -10.67
C PRO A 99 6.31 -9.21 -9.88
N ARG A 100 5.60 -8.88 -8.79
CA ARG A 100 5.86 -7.74 -7.92
C ARG A 100 5.99 -6.43 -8.66
N ASN A 101 5.08 -6.22 -9.58
CA ASN A 101 4.92 -4.98 -10.31
C ASN A 101 3.50 -4.44 -10.15
N ILE A 102 3.39 -3.13 -10.30
CA ILE A 102 2.11 -2.41 -10.27
C ILE A 102 2.14 -1.35 -11.38
N THR A 103 0.98 -0.80 -11.67
CA THR A 103 0.87 0.42 -12.46
C THR A 103 0.35 1.57 -11.59
N LYS A 104 0.13 2.74 -12.17
CA LYS A 104 -0.46 3.88 -11.45
C LYS A 104 -1.94 3.66 -11.08
N THR A 105 -2.58 2.67 -11.67
CA THR A 105 -4.03 2.38 -11.51
C THR A 105 -4.34 0.94 -11.14
N ASP A 106 -3.36 0.03 -11.21
CA ASP A 106 -3.53 -1.38 -10.86
C ASP A 106 -2.52 -1.78 -9.79
N PHE A 107 -3.03 -2.11 -8.61
CA PHE A 107 -2.28 -2.51 -7.41
C PHE A 107 -2.54 -3.97 -7.04
N SER A 108 -3.18 -4.75 -7.91
CA SER A 108 -3.65 -6.10 -7.59
C SER A 108 -2.52 -7.02 -7.11
N TRP A 109 -1.35 -7.01 -7.76
CA TRP A 109 -0.21 -7.80 -7.29
C TRP A 109 0.29 -7.40 -5.91
N LEU A 110 0.22 -6.12 -5.57
CA LEU A 110 0.54 -5.63 -4.23
C LEU A 110 -0.48 -6.14 -3.19
N SER A 111 -1.76 -6.15 -3.55
CA SER A 111 -2.81 -6.71 -2.70
C SER A 111 -2.61 -8.20 -2.45
N HIS A 112 -2.13 -8.96 -3.44
CA HIS A 112 -1.82 -10.39 -3.27
C HIS A 112 -0.66 -10.63 -2.29
N ASP A 113 0.37 -9.78 -2.26
CA ASP A 113 1.46 -9.89 -1.28
C ASP A 113 1.07 -9.43 0.13
N LEU A 114 -0.08 -8.75 0.29
CA LEU A 114 -0.59 -8.21 1.55
C LEU A 114 -1.95 -8.80 1.94
N LEU A 115 -2.14 -10.09 1.66
CA LEU A 115 -3.31 -10.84 2.11
C LEU A 115 -3.23 -11.11 3.61
N PHE A 116 -4.40 -11.06 4.26
CA PHE A 116 -4.55 -11.43 5.65
C PHE A 116 -5.74 -12.36 5.85
N MET A 117 -5.76 -13.02 6.98
CA MET A 117 -6.91 -13.74 7.51
C MET A 117 -7.15 -13.21 8.93
N TYR A 118 -8.40 -12.90 9.27
CA TYR A 118 -8.76 -12.58 10.64
C TYR A 118 -9.46 -13.75 11.33
N LYS A 119 -9.33 -13.82 12.66
CA LYS A 119 -10.11 -14.73 13.49
C LYS A 119 -10.26 -14.19 14.91
N LYS A 120 -11.33 -14.62 15.58
CA LYS A 120 -11.50 -14.38 17.01
C LYS A 120 -10.59 -15.32 17.80
N HIS A 121 -10.15 -14.88 18.99
CA HIS A 121 -9.32 -15.72 19.87
C HIS A 121 -10.02 -17.03 20.28
N SER A 122 -11.37 -17.01 20.40
CA SER A 122 -12.16 -18.18 20.78
C SER A 122 -12.39 -19.18 19.65
N GLU A 123 -12.09 -18.82 18.41
CA GLU A 123 -12.27 -19.73 17.27
C GLU A 123 -11.11 -20.71 17.20
N PHE A 124 -11.43 -21.98 16.87
CA PHE A 124 -10.42 -23.01 16.68
C PHE A 124 -9.90 -23.00 15.24
N GLY A 125 -8.59 -23.23 15.06
CA GLY A 125 -7.95 -23.37 13.75
C GLY A 125 -7.96 -22.10 12.90
N ALA A 126 -7.65 -22.25 11.61
CA ALA A 126 -7.78 -21.24 10.58
C ALA A 126 -9.15 -21.34 9.89
N ASN A 127 -9.71 -20.20 9.52
CA ASN A 127 -10.90 -20.14 8.69
C ASN A 127 -10.59 -19.33 7.42
N PHE A 128 -10.33 -20.01 6.33
CA PHE A 128 -9.93 -19.37 5.07
C PHE A 128 -11.06 -18.59 4.38
N TYR A 129 -12.32 -18.72 4.83
CA TYR A 129 -13.40 -17.81 4.42
C TYR A 129 -13.30 -16.42 5.06
N ASN A 130 -12.47 -16.26 6.09
CA ASN A 130 -12.21 -14.98 6.74
C ASN A 130 -11.00 -14.25 6.13
N GLY A 131 -10.79 -14.36 4.84
CA GLY A 131 -9.74 -13.67 4.14
C GLY A 131 -9.99 -12.18 4.01
N ILE A 132 -8.89 -11.44 4.00
CA ILE A 132 -8.86 -9.99 3.77
C ILE A 132 -7.95 -9.69 2.59
N TYR A 133 -8.53 -9.03 1.62
CA TYR A 133 -7.87 -8.40 0.49
C TYR A 133 -7.91 -6.88 0.68
N TYR A 134 -6.79 -6.20 0.58
CA TYR A 134 -6.79 -4.74 0.62
C TYR A 134 -6.89 -4.18 -0.79
N ASP A 135 -8.04 -3.56 -1.13
CA ASP A 135 -8.23 -2.81 -2.38
C ASP A 135 -7.54 -1.47 -2.28
N PHE A 136 -6.43 -1.28 -3.02
CA PHE A 136 -5.60 -0.09 -2.96
C PHE A 136 -6.06 1.00 -3.91
N LYS A 137 -6.03 2.24 -3.39
CA LYS A 137 -6.23 3.47 -4.18
C LYS A 137 -5.19 4.52 -3.78
N LEU A 138 -4.71 5.29 -4.75
CA LEU A 138 -3.86 6.44 -4.48
C LEU A 138 -4.73 7.61 -4.00
N ALA A 139 -4.51 8.08 -2.78
CA ALA A 139 -5.24 9.18 -2.17
C ALA A 139 -4.29 10.10 -1.42
N SER A 140 -4.34 11.39 -1.70
CA SER A 140 -3.53 12.43 -1.03
C SER A 140 -2.02 12.11 -0.98
N GLY A 141 -1.49 11.48 -2.05
CA GLY A 141 -0.07 11.13 -2.13
C GLY A 141 0.33 9.88 -1.35
N ASN A 142 -0.62 9.09 -0.84
CA ASN A 142 -0.39 7.81 -0.17
C ASN A 142 -1.21 6.72 -0.88
N LEU A 143 -0.76 5.45 -0.79
CA LEU A 143 -1.61 4.32 -1.13
C LEU A 143 -2.42 3.92 0.10
N ILE A 144 -3.73 3.91 -0.06
CA ILE A 144 -4.67 3.48 0.98
C ILE A 144 -5.38 2.23 0.47
N GLY A 145 -5.24 1.14 1.20
CA GLY A 145 -5.96 -0.10 0.96
C GLY A 145 -7.14 -0.22 1.91
N THR A 146 -8.31 -0.50 1.39
CA THR A 146 -9.52 -0.79 2.17
C THR A 146 -9.74 -2.30 2.22
N ALA A 147 -10.03 -2.83 3.40
CA ALA A 147 -10.27 -4.26 3.57
C ALA A 147 -11.56 -4.70 2.85
N MET A 148 -11.45 -5.78 2.10
CA MET A 148 -12.52 -6.47 1.40
C MET A 148 -12.54 -7.94 1.85
N ALA A 149 -13.70 -8.57 1.92
CA ALA A 149 -13.81 -10.00 2.19
C ALA A 149 -13.29 -10.80 1.00
N LEU A 150 -12.61 -11.90 1.29
CA LEU A 150 -12.09 -12.82 0.30
C LEU A 150 -12.17 -14.25 0.80
N ASP A 151 -12.61 -15.16 -0.06
CA ASP A 151 -12.44 -16.61 0.16
C ASP A 151 -11.01 -17.01 -0.22
N LEU A 152 -10.15 -17.21 0.78
CA LEU A 152 -8.74 -17.63 0.56
C LEU A 152 -8.63 -19.08 0.05
N ASN A 153 -9.72 -19.87 0.05
CA ASN A 153 -9.70 -21.19 -0.58
C ASN A 153 -9.49 -21.12 -2.11
N LEU A 154 -9.73 -19.96 -2.73
CA LEU A 154 -9.35 -19.71 -4.13
C LEU A 154 -7.86 -19.90 -4.39
N LEU A 155 -7.03 -19.80 -3.34
CA LEU A 155 -5.57 -19.99 -3.43
C LEU A 155 -5.13 -21.43 -3.05
N ALA A 156 -6.06 -22.39 -2.91
CA ALA A 156 -5.73 -23.77 -2.57
C ALA A 156 -5.01 -24.50 -3.69
N ALA A 157 -5.16 -24.06 -4.94
CA ALA A 157 -4.44 -24.55 -6.10
C ALA A 157 -3.77 -23.39 -6.86
N PRO A 158 -2.67 -23.64 -7.59
CA PRO A 158 -2.06 -22.62 -8.43
C PRO A 158 -3.02 -22.21 -9.55
N PRO A 159 -2.97 -20.93 -9.98
CA PRO A 159 -3.76 -20.50 -11.12
C PRO A 159 -3.33 -21.23 -12.40
N GLU A 160 -4.27 -21.46 -13.32
CA GLU A 160 -3.96 -22.05 -14.63
C GLU A 160 -2.97 -21.20 -15.45
N ASP A 161 -3.04 -19.88 -15.29
CA ASP A 161 -2.17 -18.90 -15.93
C ASP A 161 -1.49 -18.06 -14.86
N GLU A 162 -0.25 -18.38 -14.55
CA GLU A 162 0.57 -17.69 -13.54
C GLU A 162 0.90 -16.23 -13.92
N THR A 163 0.60 -15.79 -15.13
CA THR A 163 0.80 -14.41 -15.56
C THR A 163 -0.37 -13.50 -15.19
N LYS A 164 -1.50 -14.09 -14.78
CA LYS A 164 -2.72 -13.38 -14.35
C LYS A 164 -2.92 -13.45 -12.84
N GLN A 165 -3.53 -12.39 -12.32
CA GLN A 165 -3.96 -12.39 -10.93
C GLN A 165 -5.10 -13.39 -10.74
N PRO A 166 -4.99 -14.33 -9.78
CA PRO A 166 -6.07 -15.30 -9.52
C PRO A 166 -7.27 -14.68 -8.79
N ILE A 167 -7.08 -13.55 -8.11
CA ILE A 167 -8.13 -12.82 -7.41
C ILE A 167 -8.45 -11.55 -8.20
N THR A 168 -9.70 -11.40 -8.55
CA THR A 168 -10.23 -10.27 -9.30
C THR A 168 -11.24 -9.48 -8.48
N ILE A 169 -11.73 -8.37 -9.01
CA ILE A 169 -12.79 -7.57 -8.35
C ILE A 169 -14.11 -8.36 -8.16
N HIS A 170 -14.32 -9.45 -8.89
CA HIS A 170 -15.50 -10.30 -8.77
C HIS A 170 -15.39 -11.34 -7.66
N ASP A 171 -14.21 -11.53 -7.08
CA ASP A 171 -13.91 -12.51 -6.04
C ASP A 171 -13.85 -11.87 -4.65
N ILE A 172 -14.03 -10.55 -4.56
CA ILE A 172 -13.99 -9.79 -3.32
C ILE A 172 -15.32 -9.10 -3.05
N ASP A 173 -15.72 -9.07 -1.78
CA ASP A 173 -16.96 -8.46 -1.32
C ASP A 173 -16.69 -7.33 -0.33
N GLU A 174 -17.59 -6.34 -0.28
CA GLU A 174 -17.56 -5.30 0.76
C GLU A 174 -17.78 -5.92 2.15
N ILE A 175 -17.08 -5.38 3.14
CA ILE A 175 -17.27 -5.76 4.53
C ILE A 175 -17.73 -4.57 5.37
N GLU A 176 -18.39 -4.86 6.49
CA GLU A 176 -18.69 -3.85 7.51
C GLU A 176 -17.41 -3.48 8.25
N LEU A 177 -16.76 -2.38 7.81
CA LEU A 177 -15.43 -1.95 8.28
C LEU A 177 -15.41 -1.64 9.78
N THR A 178 -16.53 -1.17 10.36
CA THR A 178 -16.64 -0.84 11.78
C THR A 178 -16.54 -2.08 12.67
N ASN A 179 -16.85 -3.26 12.13
CA ASN A 179 -16.80 -4.53 12.82
C ASN A 179 -15.42 -5.22 12.71
N ARG A 180 -14.47 -4.62 11.99
CA ARG A 180 -13.10 -5.16 11.81
C ARG A 180 -12.10 -4.35 12.63
N TRP A 181 -11.11 -5.05 13.16
CA TRP A 181 -10.06 -4.39 13.92
C TRP A 181 -9.14 -3.55 13.02
N LEU A 182 -8.69 -4.11 11.89
CA LEU A 182 -7.72 -3.46 11.00
C LEU A 182 -8.32 -3.25 9.58
N PRO A 183 -9.32 -2.35 9.45
CA PRO A 183 -10.06 -2.18 8.20
C PRO A 183 -9.27 -1.50 7.09
N GLN A 184 -8.12 -0.90 7.38
CA GLN A 184 -7.33 -0.17 6.40
C GLN A 184 -5.84 -0.47 6.51
N ILE A 185 -5.14 -0.30 5.39
CA ILE A 185 -3.69 -0.30 5.27
C ILE A 185 -3.23 0.95 4.55
N GLU A 186 -2.16 1.58 5.02
CA GLU A 186 -1.56 2.78 4.43
C GLU A 186 -0.10 2.51 4.08
N ILE A 187 0.30 2.98 2.90
CA ILE A 187 1.70 3.03 2.46
C ILE A 187 2.06 4.50 2.21
N LYS A 188 3.05 4.98 3.00
CA LYS A 188 3.43 6.39 3.01
C LYS A 188 4.93 6.59 3.02
#